data_6ab2bb0cbda2013dda3f1d0f1a8e22ca
#
_entry.id   6ab2bb0cbda2013dda3f1d0f1a8e22ca
#
_cell.length_a   1.000
_cell.length_b   1.000
_cell.length_c   1.000
_cell.angle_alpha   90.00
_cell.angle_beta   90.00
_cell.angle_gamma   90.00
#
_symmetry.space_group_name_H-M   'P 1'
#
loop_
_entity.id
_entity.type
_entity.pdbx_description
1 polymer ?
#
loop_
_entity_poly.entity_id
_entity_poly.type
_entity_poly.pdbx_seq_one_letter_code
_entity_poly.pdbx_strand_id
1 'polypeptide(L)'
;CHKPTSHKQSINEAVEMLRTTTQVQRYNPTRRGVAWKTLKRWMGHLESRGEMLRISRPVDVVYEAGAIADLLVKNDGPAVLFEQPKLADGTISKIPLVMNIFGSNDRTLRALGASHETEVGDRMVAMMKPDIGAYMRAPWKALPLVRDALAMPPRKKWRGNCQRVRLDTDLTKLPIPKTWPMDGGHFVTLP
;
A
#
# COMPACT_ATOMS: atom_id res chain seq x y z
N CYS A 1 -8.28 -32.27 -21.89
CA CYS A 1 -7.10 -31.89 -21.09
C CYS A 1 -6.47 -30.63 -21.66
N HIS A 2 -6.82 -29.46 -21.14
CA HIS A 2 -6.20 -28.18 -21.54
C HIS A 2 -5.09 -27.86 -20.57
N LYS A 3 -3.87 -27.72 -21.05
CA LYS A 3 -2.68 -27.37 -20.25
C LYS A 3 -2.72 -25.90 -19.82
N PRO A 4 -2.64 -25.58 -18.52
CA PRO A 4 -2.56 -24.19 -18.02
C PRO A 4 -1.12 -23.65 -17.98
N THR A 5 -0.24 -24.10 -18.89
CA THR A 5 1.20 -23.84 -18.80
C THR A 5 1.67 -22.52 -19.41
N SER A 6 0.93 -21.94 -20.35
CA SER A 6 1.38 -20.72 -21.06
C SER A 6 1.26 -19.44 -20.23
N HIS A 7 0.22 -19.31 -19.44
CA HIS A 7 -0.04 -18.04 -18.70
C HIS A 7 0.87 -17.88 -17.46
N LYS A 8 1.17 -18.99 -16.77
CA LYS A 8 2.14 -18.97 -15.65
C LYS A 8 3.57 -18.68 -16.11
N GLN A 9 3.96 -19.18 -17.28
CA GLN A 9 5.29 -18.92 -17.83
C GLN A 9 5.49 -17.44 -18.19
N SER A 10 4.53 -16.82 -18.89
CA SER A 10 4.65 -15.40 -19.27
C SER A 10 4.65 -14.44 -18.06
N ILE A 11 3.94 -14.80 -16.98
CA ILE A 11 3.95 -14.01 -15.74
C ILE A 11 5.28 -14.20 -14.99
N ASN A 12 5.81 -15.41 -14.93
CA ASN A 12 7.11 -15.67 -14.32
C ASN A 12 8.26 -14.99 -15.09
N GLU A 13 8.22 -14.98 -16.42
CA GLU A 13 9.19 -14.25 -17.25
C GLU A 13 9.10 -12.73 -17.03
N ALA A 14 7.89 -12.18 -16.90
CA ALA A 14 7.70 -10.76 -16.57
C ALA A 14 8.21 -10.42 -15.17
N VAL A 15 7.99 -11.28 -14.18
CA VAL A 15 8.52 -11.12 -12.82
C VAL A 15 10.05 -11.23 -12.80
N GLU A 16 10.63 -12.14 -13.59
CA GLU A 16 12.08 -12.33 -13.69
C GLU A 16 12.76 -11.15 -14.41
N MET A 17 12.15 -10.60 -15.47
CA MET A 17 12.61 -9.37 -16.11
C MET A 17 12.59 -8.18 -15.11
N LEU A 18 11.57 -8.09 -14.26
CA LEU A 18 11.47 -7.04 -13.24
C LEU A 18 12.55 -7.20 -12.15
N ARG A 19 12.91 -8.42 -11.77
CA ARG A 19 14.00 -8.70 -10.82
C ARG A 19 15.36 -8.24 -11.35
N THR A 20 15.62 -8.41 -12.64
CA THR A 20 16.91 -8.06 -13.27
C THR A 20 17.08 -6.55 -13.39
N THR A 21 16.00 -5.77 -13.43
CA THR A 21 16.04 -4.31 -13.61
C THR A 21 16.06 -3.56 -12.28
N THR A 22 15.70 -4.20 -11.18
CA THR A 22 15.58 -3.51 -9.88
C THR A 22 16.86 -3.67 -9.07
N GLN A 23 17.83 -2.80 -9.29
CA GLN A 23 18.88 -2.51 -8.30
C GLN A 23 18.18 -1.90 -7.09
N VAL A 24 17.92 -2.72 -6.07
CA VAL A 24 17.32 -2.27 -4.81
C VAL A 24 18.30 -1.33 -4.12
N GLN A 25 18.12 -0.06 -4.35
CA GLN A 25 18.85 0.97 -3.62
C GLN A 25 18.33 0.97 -2.18
N ARG A 26 19.13 0.43 -1.25
CA ARG A 26 18.78 0.34 0.17
C ARG A 26 18.38 1.72 0.69
N TYR A 27 17.19 1.79 1.28
CA TYR A 27 16.68 3.00 1.91
C TYR A 27 17.63 3.48 3.01
N ASN A 28 18.06 4.73 2.94
CA ASN A 28 18.82 5.37 4.01
C ASN A 28 17.84 6.14 4.91
N PRO A 29 17.63 5.75 6.17
CA PRO A 29 16.61 6.29 7.07
C PRO A 29 16.92 7.69 7.62
N THR A 30 17.86 8.43 7.05
CA THR A 30 18.33 9.74 7.58
C THR A 30 17.29 10.85 7.56
N ARG A 31 16.09 10.65 7.01
CA ARG A 31 14.95 11.56 7.15
C ARG A 31 13.84 10.91 7.98
N ARG A 32 13.98 10.92 9.29
CA ARG A 32 12.88 10.66 10.22
C ARG A 32 11.69 11.55 9.84
N GLY A 33 10.53 10.93 9.60
CA GLY A 33 9.25 11.64 9.60
C GLY A 33 8.73 12.12 8.23
N VAL A 34 9.00 11.42 7.12
CA VAL A 34 8.20 11.62 5.91
C VAL A 34 6.90 10.84 6.05
N ALA A 35 5.94 11.42 6.78
CA ALA A 35 4.58 10.93 6.70
C ALA A 35 4.06 11.14 5.27
N TRP A 36 3.72 10.04 4.59
CA TRP A 36 3.13 10.08 3.26
C TRP A 36 1.72 10.67 3.36
N LYS A 37 1.59 11.96 3.02
CA LYS A 37 0.33 12.70 3.19
C LYS A 37 -0.79 12.23 2.26
N THR A 38 -0.46 11.51 1.19
CA THR A 38 -1.44 11.04 0.21
C THR A 38 -0.95 9.76 -0.46
N LEU A 39 -1.88 8.88 -0.85
CA LEU A 39 -1.60 7.69 -1.66
C LEU A 39 -0.83 8.05 -2.94
N LYS A 40 -1.20 9.14 -3.62
CA LYS A 40 -0.52 9.60 -4.84
C LYS A 40 0.98 9.85 -4.62
N ARG A 41 1.37 10.44 -3.47
CA ARG A 41 2.78 10.67 -3.16
C ARG A 41 3.52 9.37 -2.87
N TRP A 42 2.86 8.44 -2.19
CA TRP A 42 3.42 7.12 -1.93
C TRP A 42 3.63 6.36 -3.23
N MET A 43 2.62 6.31 -4.11
CA MET A 43 2.73 5.69 -5.43
C MET A 43 3.86 6.30 -6.25
N GLY A 44 3.97 7.63 -6.32
CA GLY A 44 5.07 8.29 -7.03
C GLY A 44 6.45 7.96 -6.45
N HIS A 45 6.55 7.73 -5.14
CA HIS A 45 7.78 7.24 -4.53
C HIS A 45 8.10 5.80 -4.98
N LEU A 46 7.12 4.91 -5.00
CA LEU A 46 7.32 3.54 -5.48
C LEU A 46 7.73 3.53 -6.97
N GLU A 47 7.10 4.37 -7.80
CA GLU A 47 7.47 4.52 -9.22
C GLU A 47 8.91 4.99 -9.40
N SER A 48 9.33 6.02 -8.65
CA SER A 48 10.71 6.55 -8.74
C SER A 48 11.78 5.54 -8.34
N ARG A 49 11.38 4.46 -7.68
CA ARG A 49 12.26 3.35 -7.27
C ARG A 49 12.13 2.10 -8.15
N GLY A 50 11.28 2.13 -9.17
CA GLY A 50 10.98 0.95 -9.98
C GLY A 50 10.19 -0.14 -9.22
N GLU A 51 9.53 0.23 -8.11
CA GLU A 51 8.77 -0.68 -7.26
C GLU A 51 7.26 -0.65 -7.57
N MET A 52 6.86 -0.14 -8.73
CA MET A 52 5.48 -0.13 -9.20
C MET A 52 5.39 -0.60 -10.64
N LEU A 53 4.56 -1.62 -10.87
CA LEU A 53 4.20 -2.12 -12.20
C LEU A 53 2.88 -1.48 -12.65
N ARG A 54 2.83 -0.94 -13.86
CA ARG A 54 1.59 -0.47 -14.48
C ARG A 54 1.09 -1.48 -15.49
N ILE A 55 -0.17 -1.85 -15.41
CA ILE A 55 -0.85 -2.73 -16.35
C ILE A 55 -1.95 -1.94 -17.05
N SER A 56 -1.70 -1.62 -18.34
CA SER A 56 -2.61 -0.78 -19.14
C SER A 56 -3.66 -1.59 -19.90
N ARG A 57 -3.54 -2.93 -19.97
CA ARG A 57 -4.59 -3.78 -20.50
C ARG A 57 -5.76 -3.91 -19.52
N PRO A 58 -6.98 -4.18 -20.01
CA PRO A 58 -8.09 -4.52 -19.13
C PRO A 58 -7.77 -5.75 -18.27
N VAL A 59 -8.05 -5.65 -16.96
CA VAL A 59 -7.87 -6.73 -15.98
C VAL A 59 -9.15 -6.85 -15.17
N ASP A 60 -9.68 -8.07 -15.07
CA ASP A 60 -10.93 -8.31 -14.35
C ASP A 60 -10.71 -8.18 -12.84
N VAL A 61 -11.59 -7.40 -12.18
CA VAL A 61 -11.56 -7.25 -10.71
C VAL A 61 -12.02 -8.53 -10.01
N VAL A 62 -12.72 -9.40 -10.74
CA VAL A 62 -13.13 -10.72 -10.22
C VAL A 62 -12.02 -11.72 -10.51
N TYR A 63 -11.30 -12.10 -9.50
CA TYR A 63 -10.22 -13.10 -9.43
C TYR A 63 -8.91 -12.71 -10.16
N GLU A 64 -8.93 -12.12 -11.37
CA GLU A 64 -7.69 -11.89 -12.13
C GLU A 64 -6.76 -10.89 -11.44
N ALA A 65 -7.29 -9.73 -11.01
CA ALA A 65 -6.51 -8.74 -10.29
C ALA A 65 -5.94 -9.31 -8.97
N GLY A 66 -6.78 -10.08 -8.24
CA GLY A 66 -6.36 -10.76 -7.01
C GLY A 66 -5.26 -11.79 -7.25
N ALA A 67 -5.38 -12.62 -8.29
CA ALA A 67 -4.38 -13.63 -8.64
C ALA A 67 -3.03 -13.02 -9.03
N ILE A 68 -3.04 -11.90 -9.76
CA ILE A 68 -1.81 -11.16 -10.11
C ILE A 68 -1.18 -10.58 -8.84
N ALA A 69 -1.97 -9.97 -7.96
CA ALA A 69 -1.46 -9.41 -6.71
C ALA A 69 -0.88 -10.50 -5.79
N ASP A 70 -1.56 -11.64 -5.63
CA ASP A 70 -1.08 -12.79 -4.85
C ASP A 70 0.25 -13.33 -5.37
N LEU A 71 0.38 -13.46 -6.70
CA LEU A 71 1.63 -13.88 -7.31
C LEU A 71 2.76 -12.90 -7.04
N LEU A 72 2.50 -11.59 -7.13
CA LEU A 72 3.49 -10.55 -6.84
C LEU A 72 3.91 -10.59 -5.36
N VAL A 73 2.98 -10.72 -4.43
CA VAL A 73 3.29 -10.85 -2.98
C VAL A 73 4.20 -12.03 -2.72
N LYS A 74 3.86 -13.22 -3.25
CA LYS A 74 4.63 -14.46 -3.04
C LYS A 74 6.04 -14.44 -3.62
N ASN A 75 6.30 -13.52 -4.55
CA ASN A 75 7.60 -13.37 -5.20
C ASN A 75 8.32 -12.06 -4.82
N ASP A 76 7.96 -11.42 -3.72
CA ASP A 76 8.48 -10.11 -3.31
C ASP A 76 8.42 -9.05 -4.42
N GLY A 77 7.42 -9.18 -5.28
CA GLY A 77 7.23 -8.36 -6.46
C GLY A 77 6.78 -6.93 -6.13
N PRO A 78 6.77 -6.04 -7.14
CA PRO A 78 6.40 -4.64 -6.98
C PRO A 78 4.91 -4.47 -6.64
N ALA A 79 4.54 -3.25 -6.23
CA ALA A 79 3.17 -2.80 -6.25
C ALA A 79 2.62 -2.82 -7.68
N VAL A 80 1.33 -2.98 -7.85
CA VAL A 80 0.70 -3.02 -9.17
C VAL A 80 -0.44 -2.02 -9.27
N LEU A 81 -0.45 -1.26 -10.37
CA LEU A 81 -1.52 -0.36 -10.75
C LEU A 81 -2.20 -0.88 -12.00
N PHE A 82 -3.46 -1.27 -11.89
CA PHE A 82 -4.33 -1.60 -13.00
C PHE A 82 -4.99 -0.32 -13.50
N GLU A 83 -4.64 0.14 -14.69
CA GLU A 83 -5.15 1.39 -15.26
C GLU A 83 -6.57 1.24 -15.81
N GLN A 84 -6.93 0.03 -16.23
CA GLN A 84 -8.23 -0.31 -16.82
C GLN A 84 -8.87 -1.51 -16.11
N PRO A 85 -9.28 -1.36 -14.82
CA PRO A 85 -9.96 -2.46 -14.15
C PRO A 85 -11.33 -2.70 -14.79
N LYS A 86 -11.61 -3.95 -15.14
CA LYS A 86 -12.88 -4.41 -15.69
C LYS A 86 -13.79 -4.84 -14.54
N LEU A 87 -14.94 -4.20 -14.40
CA LEU A 87 -15.92 -4.48 -13.37
C LEU A 87 -16.66 -5.81 -13.62
N ALA A 88 -17.39 -6.29 -12.62
CA ALA A 88 -18.14 -7.54 -12.71
C ALA A 88 -19.23 -7.53 -13.82
N ASP A 89 -19.74 -6.37 -14.20
CA ASP A 89 -20.67 -6.19 -15.30
C ASP A 89 -20.00 -6.13 -16.69
N GLY A 90 -18.68 -6.26 -16.74
CA GLY A 90 -17.86 -6.22 -17.95
C GLY A 90 -17.46 -4.79 -18.39
N THR A 91 -17.90 -3.75 -17.72
CA THR A 91 -17.51 -2.37 -18.05
C THR A 91 -16.10 -2.04 -17.54
N ILE A 92 -15.43 -1.10 -18.21
CA ILE A 92 -14.11 -0.62 -17.77
C ILE A 92 -14.29 0.56 -16.82
N SER A 93 -13.75 0.44 -15.61
CA SER A 93 -13.75 1.52 -14.64
C SER A 93 -12.83 2.66 -15.07
N LYS A 94 -13.30 3.90 -14.88
CA LYS A 94 -12.46 5.12 -15.01
C LYS A 94 -11.56 5.34 -13.79
N ILE A 95 -11.78 4.61 -12.71
CA ILE A 95 -11.02 4.67 -11.48
C ILE A 95 -10.01 3.53 -11.51
N PRO A 96 -8.70 3.79 -11.46
CA PRO A 96 -7.70 2.73 -11.45
C PRO A 96 -7.72 1.98 -10.11
N LEU A 97 -7.24 0.74 -10.14
CA LEU A 97 -7.07 -0.11 -8.96
C LEU A 97 -5.59 -0.29 -8.66
N VAL A 98 -5.18 -0.05 -7.42
CA VAL A 98 -3.83 -0.32 -6.96
C VAL A 98 -3.83 -1.43 -5.93
N MET A 99 -2.89 -2.38 -6.04
CA MET A 99 -2.74 -3.50 -5.11
C MET A 99 -1.27 -3.71 -4.75
N ASN A 100 -1.01 -4.47 -3.69
CA ASN A 100 0.33 -4.85 -3.22
C ASN A 100 1.24 -3.65 -2.85
N ILE A 101 0.68 -2.53 -2.40
CA ILE A 101 1.46 -1.31 -2.10
C ILE A 101 2.33 -1.43 -0.84
N PHE A 102 2.02 -2.39 0.04
CA PHE A 102 2.77 -2.72 1.27
C PHE A 102 3.23 -4.19 1.29
N GLY A 103 3.26 -4.85 0.15
CA GLY A 103 3.52 -6.28 0.02
C GLY A 103 4.97 -6.72 0.28
N SER A 104 5.86 -5.81 0.71
CA SER A 104 7.18 -6.19 1.24
C SER A 104 7.46 -5.47 2.55
N ASN A 105 8.25 -6.11 3.40
CA ASN A 105 8.64 -5.56 4.70
C ASN A 105 9.31 -4.18 4.57
N ASP A 106 10.22 -4.04 3.62
CA ASP A 106 10.92 -2.79 3.35
C ASP A 106 9.96 -1.66 2.92
N ARG A 107 8.95 -1.95 2.07
CA ARG A 107 7.92 -0.97 1.70
C ARG A 107 7.08 -0.57 2.90
N THR A 108 6.69 -1.53 3.73
CA THR A 108 5.92 -1.28 4.96
C THR A 108 6.69 -0.40 5.93
N LEU A 109 7.95 -0.72 6.21
CA LEU A 109 8.81 0.08 7.09
C LEU A 109 8.98 1.52 6.57
N ARG A 110 9.23 1.67 5.26
CA ARG A 110 9.34 3.00 4.63
C ARG A 110 8.03 3.79 4.70
N ALA A 111 6.89 3.13 4.53
CA ALA A 111 5.59 3.78 4.66
C ALA A 111 5.34 4.29 6.07
N LEU A 112 5.75 3.53 7.08
CA LEU A 112 5.67 3.87 8.49
C LEU A 112 6.76 4.85 8.95
N GLY A 113 7.78 5.10 8.13
CA GLY A 113 8.95 5.90 8.49
C GLY A 113 9.78 5.25 9.59
N ALA A 114 9.81 3.91 9.62
CA ALA A 114 10.57 3.10 10.55
C ALA A 114 11.81 2.50 9.88
N SER A 115 12.85 2.27 10.66
CA SER A 115 14.11 1.66 10.20
C SER A 115 14.12 0.15 10.41
N HIS A 116 13.34 -0.34 11.37
CA HIS A 116 13.19 -1.75 11.69
C HIS A 116 11.82 -2.02 12.35
N GLU A 117 11.41 -3.27 12.36
CA GLU A 117 10.05 -3.70 12.77
C GLU A 117 9.72 -3.31 14.22
N THR A 118 10.66 -3.47 15.13
CA THR A 118 10.45 -3.18 16.55
C THR A 118 10.29 -1.68 16.84
N GLU A 119 10.81 -0.79 15.97
CA GLU A 119 10.76 0.66 16.19
C GLU A 119 9.32 1.19 16.32
N VAL A 120 8.38 0.63 15.55
CA VAL A 120 6.96 1.02 15.64
C VAL A 120 6.37 0.58 16.97
N GLY A 121 6.65 -0.68 17.37
CA GLY A 121 6.23 -1.22 18.66
C GLY A 121 6.81 -0.44 19.83
N ASP A 122 8.11 -0.14 19.78
CA ASP A 122 8.81 0.62 20.81
C ASP A 122 8.23 2.03 20.98
N ARG A 123 7.89 2.69 19.88
CA ARG A 123 7.19 3.99 19.90
C ARG A 123 5.81 3.88 20.56
N MET A 124 5.04 2.85 20.25
CA MET A 124 3.74 2.61 20.87
C MET A 124 3.88 2.34 22.37
N VAL A 125 4.82 1.51 22.77
CA VAL A 125 5.11 1.23 24.19
C VAL A 125 5.55 2.48 24.93
N ALA A 126 6.43 3.28 24.34
CA ALA A 126 6.89 4.55 24.93
C ALA A 126 5.74 5.55 25.13
N MET A 127 4.73 5.53 24.23
CA MET A 127 3.52 6.39 24.39
C MET A 127 2.59 5.86 25.48
N MET A 128 2.46 4.53 25.61
CA MET A 128 1.59 3.90 26.60
C MET A 128 2.21 3.87 28.01
N LYS A 129 3.54 3.75 28.11
CA LYS A 129 4.29 3.66 29.37
C LYS A 129 5.49 4.61 29.32
N PRO A 130 5.26 5.93 29.44
CA PRO A 130 6.35 6.90 29.41
C PRO A 130 7.25 6.74 30.65
N ASP A 131 8.57 6.70 30.42
CA ASP A 131 9.56 6.72 31.53
C ASP A 131 9.70 8.15 32.07
N ILE A 132 8.81 8.50 33.01
CA ILE A 132 8.76 9.83 33.63
C ILE A 132 10.09 10.18 34.30
N GLY A 133 10.77 9.19 34.93
CA GLY A 133 12.05 9.41 35.61
C GLY A 133 13.19 9.78 34.64
N ALA A 134 13.22 9.16 33.46
CA ALA A 134 14.19 9.51 32.43
C ALA A 134 13.89 10.90 31.83
N TYR A 135 12.62 11.25 31.65
CA TYR A 135 12.22 12.56 31.12
C TYR A 135 12.44 13.71 32.10
N MET A 136 12.30 13.47 33.40
CA MET A 136 12.65 14.48 34.43
C MET A 136 14.15 14.80 34.45
N ARG A 137 15.00 13.78 34.19
CA ARG A 137 16.47 13.96 34.11
C ARG A 137 16.95 14.57 32.81
N ALA A 138 16.18 14.41 31.72
CA ALA A 138 16.51 14.89 30.39
C ALA A 138 15.24 15.29 29.60
N PRO A 139 14.65 16.48 29.88
CA PRO A 139 13.36 16.89 29.33
C PRO A 139 13.30 16.90 27.79
N TRP A 140 14.43 17.19 27.13
CA TRP A 140 14.53 17.17 25.67
C TRP A 140 14.27 15.82 25.05
N LYS A 141 14.48 14.70 25.79
CA LYS A 141 14.16 13.35 25.32
C LYS A 141 12.65 13.10 25.22
N ALA A 142 11.83 13.88 25.92
CA ALA A 142 10.38 13.81 25.84
C ALA A 142 9.81 14.54 24.59
N LEU A 143 10.58 15.42 23.95
CA LEU A 143 10.11 16.25 22.85
C LEU A 143 9.51 15.45 21.67
N PRO A 144 10.10 14.36 21.20
CA PRO A 144 9.50 13.52 20.16
C PRO A 144 8.16 12.91 20.60
N LEU A 145 8.08 12.41 21.84
CA LEU A 145 6.87 11.81 22.40
C LEU A 145 5.75 12.84 22.51
N VAL A 146 6.05 14.04 23.03
CA VAL A 146 5.09 15.14 23.12
C VAL A 146 4.59 15.56 21.74
N ARG A 147 5.48 15.66 20.76
CA ARG A 147 5.11 15.99 19.38
C ARG A 147 4.17 14.93 18.78
N ASP A 148 4.48 13.66 19.00
CA ASP A 148 3.67 12.55 18.47
C ASP A 148 2.31 12.52 19.19
N ALA A 149 2.27 12.71 20.50
CA ALA A 149 1.02 12.81 21.27
C ALA A 149 0.15 14.00 20.83
N LEU A 150 0.74 15.16 20.54
CA LEU A 150 0.01 16.32 20.03
C LEU A 150 -0.48 16.15 18.57
N ALA A 151 0.13 15.24 17.83
CA ALA A 151 -0.28 14.93 16.46
C ALA A 151 -1.43 13.90 16.38
N MET A 152 -1.67 13.12 17.45
CA MET A 152 -2.70 12.08 17.51
C MET A 152 -4.15 12.57 17.51
N PRO A 153 -4.51 13.70 18.20
CA PRO A 153 -5.90 14.10 18.24
C PRO A 153 -6.48 14.36 16.85
N PRO A 154 -7.70 13.89 16.55
CA PRO A 154 -8.34 14.10 15.28
C PRO A 154 -8.61 15.59 15.06
N ARG A 155 -8.21 16.11 13.90
CA ARG A 155 -8.48 17.50 13.53
C ARG A 155 -9.79 17.57 12.76
N LYS A 156 -10.79 18.23 13.35
CA LYS A 156 -12.04 18.51 12.64
C LYS A 156 -11.79 19.55 11.54
N LYS A 157 -12.19 19.21 10.32
CA LYS A 157 -12.23 20.16 9.19
C LYS A 157 -13.66 20.37 8.79
N TRP A 158 -14.04 21.63 8.57
CA TRP A 158 -15.39 22.00 8.15
C TRP A 158 -15.74 21.44 6.74
N ARG A 159 -14.75 21.33 5.84
CA ARG A 159 -14.87 20.72 4.51
C ARG A 159 -13.65 19.84 4.23
N GLY A 160 -13.88 18.57 3.96
CA GLY A 160 -12.85 17.64 3.51
C GLY A 160 -12.74 17.61 1.99
N ASN A 161 -11.53 17.37 1.47
CA ASN A 161 -11.35 17.18 0.02
C ASN A 161 -12.14 15.98 -0.51
N CYS A 162 -12.35 14.95 0.32
CA CYS A 162 -13.16 13.78 0.01
C CYS A 162 -14.65 14.08 -0.17
N GLN A 163 -15.13 15.25 0.25
CA GLN A 163 -16.53 15.68 0.09
C GLN A 163 -16.78 16.47 -1.19
N ARG A 164 -15.75 16.69 -2.02
CA ARG A 164 -15.86 17.51 -3.24
C ARG A 164 -16.59 16.81 -4.37
N VAL A 165 -16.48 15.49 -4.45
CA VAL A 165 -17.13 14.67 -5.45
C VAL A 165 -18.14 13.79 -4.75
N ARG A 166 -19.39 13.89 -5.15
CA ARG A 166 -20.46 13.01 -4.69
C ARG A 166 -20.79 12.07 -5.84
N LEU A 167 -20.72 10.78 -5.59
CA LEU A 167 -21.12 9.73 -6.49
C LEU A 167 -22.44 9.12 -6.00
N ASP A 168 -23.12 8.42 -6.89
CA ASP A 168 -24.22 7.55 -6.48
C ASP A 168 -23.72 6.51 -5.50
N THR A 169 -24.57 6.05 -4.61
CA THR A 169 -24.24 5.05 -3.57
C THR A 169 -24.05 3.63 -4.12
N ASP A 170 -23.95 3.49 -5.43
CA ASP A 170 -23.73 2.20 -6.09
C ASP A 170 -22.24 1.81 -6.06
N LEU A 171 -21.89 0.95 -5.09
CA LEU A 171 -20.52 0.46 -4.92
C LEU A 171 -20.08 -0.51 -6.04
N THR A 172 -21.01 -1.04 -6.84
CA THR A 172 -20.68 -1.93 -7.96
C THR A 172 -19.95 -1.20 -9.09
N LYS A 173 -20.07 0.13 -9.15
CA LYS A 173 -19.35 1.00 -10.09
C LYS A 173 -17.90 1.28 -9.68
N LEU A 174 -17.49 0.84 -8.50
CA LEU A 174 -16.10 0.96 -8.04
C LEU A 174 -15.31 -0.31 -8.37
N PRO A 175 -14.02 -0.20 -8.70
CA PRO A 175 -13.19 -1.36 -9.00
C PRO A 175 -12.75 -2.08 -7.70
N ILE A 176 -13.71 -2.61 -6.98
CA ILE A 176 -13.48 -3.37 -5.74
C ILE A 176 -13.23 -4.82 -6.13
N PRO A 177 -12.07 -5.41 -5.79
CA PRO A 177 -11.75 -6.77 -6.18
C PRO A 177 -12.54 -7.81 -5.38
N LYS A 178 -12.85 -8.93 -6.04
CA LYS A 178 -13.16 -10.21 -5.40
C LYS A 178 -11.97 -11.13 -5.64
N THR A 179 -11.23 -11.47 -4.58
CA THR A 179 -9.93 -12.13 -4.70
C THR A 179 -10.05 -13.64 -4.80
N TRP A 180 -10.93 -14.24 -3.99
CA TRP A 180 -11.08 -15.69 -3.91
C TRP A 180 -12.50 -16.15 -4.24
N PRO A 181 -12.67 -17.35 -4.82
CA PRO A 181 -14.01 -17.89 -5.11
C PRO A 181 -14.91 -18.03 -3.89
N MET A 182 -14.32 -18.32 -2.72
CA MET A 182 -15.05 -18.49 -1.46
C MET A 182 -15.31 -17.18 -0.71
N ASP A 183 -14.82 -16.04 -1.22
CA ASP A 183 -15.14 -14.74 -0.63
C ASP A 183 -16.63 -14.46 -0.72
N GLY A 184 -17.22 -13.93 0.34
CA GLY A 184 -18.64 -13.56 0.41
C GLY A 184 -19.04 -12.42 -0.52
N GLY A 185 -18.07 -11.75 -1.18
CA GLY A 185 -18.30 -10.64 -2.09
C GLY A 185 -17.03 -9.88 -2.46
N HIS A 186 -17.23 -8.64 -2.88
CA HIS A 186 -16.13 -7.71 -3.16
C HIS A 186 -15.69 -7.01 -1.89
N PHE A 187 -14.39 -6.93 -1.63
CA PHE A 187 -13.83 -6.33 -0.42
C PHE A 187 -12.86 -5.21 -0.73
N VAL A 188 -12.96 -4.13 0.04
CA VAL A 188 -11.86 -3.15 0.18
C VAL A 188 -11.09 -3.55 1.43
N THR A 189 -9.92 -4.15 1.26
CA THR A 189 -9.05 -4.52 2.37
C THR A 189 -7.95 -3.50 2.54
N LEU A 190 -7.58 -3.23 3.78
CA LEU A 190 -6.27 -2.64 4.06
C LEU A 190 -5.22 -3.72 3.76
N PRO A 191 -4.18 -3.40 3.00
CA PRO A 191 -3.09 -4.31 2.75
C PRO A 191 -2.30 -4.59 4.02
#